data_f5a8ea92e650f3b49dd9d61e0c3b33e2
#
_entry.id   f5a8ea92e650f3b49dd9d61e0c3b33e2
#
_cell.length_a   1.000
_cell.length_b   1.000
_cell.length_c   1.000
_cell.angle_alpha   90.00
_cell.angle_beta   90.00
_cell.angle_gamma   90.00
#
_symmetry.space_group_name_H-M   'P 1'
#
loop_
_entity.id
_entity.type
_entity.pdbx_description
1 polymer ?
#
loop_
_entity_poly.entity_id
_entity_poly.type
_entity_poly.pdbx_seq_one_letter_code
_entity_poly.pdbx_strand_id
1 'polypeptide(L)'
;MMVFTVLIGLGLSMVVSAALIRFHAAVWAVLAIAAVLATALLTPGPENISTAYGFFTGLLLIPGINHRIWVQYPVIPWFGIAALGVLFGRWIAGNRRAAFASVPWLGLAALAAAIGLRAYGGFGNIRLPRDTSWIEFLNFIKYPPALVFTFFMLGVNLLLLAGFERMPARLAFVRVLRVFGQAPLAFYLAHLWLFALIGAAGFRDGAGYLAVYLVWLAGLCPLYFATRRYRDFKRAKPIDSYWRLF
;
A
#
# COMPACT_ATOMS: atom_id res chain seq x y z
N MET A 1 -3.23 -13.74 -20.47
CA MET A 1 -3.45 -13.92 -19.02
C MET A 1 -3.87 -12.60 -18.44
N MET A 2 -4.98 -12.52 -17.74
CA MET A 2 -5.46 -11.30 -17.09
C MET A 2 -4.79 -11.18 -15.71
N VAL A 3 -4.27 -9.98 -15.36
CA VAL A 3 -3.57 -9.75 -14.10
C VAL A 3 -4.38 -8.84 -13.21
N PHE A 4 -4.73 -9.32 -12.03
CA PHE A 4 -5.44 -8.57 -11.01
C PHE A 4 -4.42 -7.78 -10.16
N THR A 5 -4.07 -6.59 -10.65
CA THR A 5 -3.04 -5.72 -10.06
C THR A 5 -3.57 -4.89 -8.89
N VAL A 6 -2.67 -4.10 -8.31
CA VAL A 6 -2.96 -3.14 -7.23
C VAL A 6 -4.14 -2.22 -7.53
N LEU A 7 -4.29 -1.73 -8.77
CA LEU A 7 -5.38 -0.82 -9.12
C LEU A 7 -6.76 -1.47 -9.00
N ILE A 8 -6.86 -2.74 -9.39
CA ILE A 8 -8.14 -3.49 -9.30
C ILE A 8 -8.45 -3.81 -7.83
N GLY A 9 -7.46 -4.34 -7.07
CA GLY A 9 -7.66 -4.66 -5.65
C GLY A 9 -8.02 -3.44 -4.81
N LEU A 10 -7.32 -2.32 -4.99
CA LEU A 10 -7.65 -1.06 -4.31
C LEU A 10 -8.96 -0.47 -4.81
N GLY A 11 -9.22 -0.48 -6.12
CA GLY A 11 -10.47 0.01 -6.69
C GLY A 11 -11.69 -0.72 -6.14
N LEU A 12 -11.67 -2.05 -6.08
CA LEU A 12 -12.74 -2.84 -5.46
C LEU A 12 -12.86 -2.55 -3.96
N SER A 13 -11.75 -2.42 -3.23
CA SER A 13 -11.77 -2.04 -1.82
C SER A 13 -12.41 -0.65 -1.62
N MET A 14 -12.16 0.29 -2.53
CA MET A 14 -12.78 1.62 -2.50
C MET A 14 -14.30 1.55 -2.81
N VAL A 15 -14.72 0.76 -3.79
CA VAL A 15 -16.15 0.57 -4.13
C VAL A 15 -16.89 -0.04 -2.94
N VAL A 16 -16.36 -1.10 -2.33
CA VAL A 16 -16.91 -1.69 -1.11
C VAL A 16 -16.95 -0.66 0.02
N SER A 17 -15.88 0.10 0.21
CA SER A 17 -15.83 1.15 1.22
C SER A 17 -16.87 2.25 0.97
N ALA A 18 -17.09 2.66 -0.27
CA ALA A 18 -18.10 3.66 -0.62
C ALA A 18 -19.51 3.15 -0.32
N ALA A 19 -19.81 1.89 -0.62
CA ALA A 19 -21.10 1.27 -0.30
C ALA A 19 -21.35 1.21 1.22
N LEU A 20 -20.31 1.03 2.01
CA LEU A 20 -20.38 0.89 3.46
C LEU A 20 -20.14 2.22 4.21
N ILE A 21 -19.92 3.33 3.53
CA ILE A 21 -19.47 4.59 4.15
C ILE A 21 -20.42 5.14 5.22
N ARG A 22 -21.72 4.81 5.11
CA ARG A 22 -22.75 5.27 6.04
C ARG A 22 -22.77 4.51 7.38
N PHE A 23 -22.12 3.35 7.46
CA PHE A 23 -22.12 2.56 8.69
C PHE A 23 -21.29 3.24 9.79
N HIS A 24 -21.67 2.96 11.03
CA HIS A 24 -20.98 3.48 12.21
C HIS A 24 -19.52 3.03 12.30
N ALA A 25 -18.67 3.83 12.99
CA ALA A 25 -17.24 3.53 13.13
C ALA A 25 -16.96 2.14 13.74
N ALA A 26 -17.81 1.66 14.65
CA ALA A 26 -17.68 0.32 15.23
C ALA A 26 -17.77 -0.79 14.17
N VAL A 27 -18.67 -0.66 13.19
CA VAL A 27 -18.78 -1.62 12.08
C VAL A 27 -17.48 -1.65 11.27
N TRP A 28 -16.91 -0.48 10.99
CA TRP A 28 -15.62 -0.38 10.30
C TRP A 28 -14.48 -1.02 11.08
N ALA A 29 -14.46 -0.85 12.42
CA ALA A 29 -13.47 -1.49 13.27
C ALA A 29 -13.59 -3.02 13.21
N VAL A 30 -14.81 -3.55 13.32
CA VAL A 30 -15.07 -4.98 13.20
C VAL A 30 -14.65 -5.52 11.84
N LEU A 31 -15.03 -4.85 10.76
CA LEU A 31 -14.69 -5.27 9.40
C LEU A 31 -13.17 -5.23 9.15
N ALA A 32 -12.47 -4.18 9.64
CA ALA A 32 -11.03 -4.08 9.53
C ALA A 32 -10.32 -5.22 10.28
N ILE A 33 -10.71 -5.44 11.54
CA ILE A 33 -10.14 -6.51 12.36
C ILE A 33 -10.45 -7.88 11.74
N ALA A 34 -11.70 -8.13 11.34
CA ALA A 34 -12.09 -9.39 10.74
C ALA A 34 -11.31 -9.68 9.44
N ALA A 35 -11.14 -8.69 8.56
CA ALA A 35 -10.39 -8.85 7.33
C ALA A 35 -8.89 -9.12 7.58
N VAL A 36 -8.27 -8.43 8.53
CA VAL A 36 -6.87 -8.63 8.91
C VAL A 36 -6.68 -10.00 9.57
N LEU A 37 -7.56 -10.40 10.49
CA LEU A 37 -7.51 -11.71 11.13
C LEU A 37 -7.81 -12.83 10.13
N ALA A 38 -8.80 -12.69 9.26
CA ALA A 38 -9.08 -13.66 8.22
C ALA A 38 -7.84 -13.89 7.34
N THR A 39 -7.14 -12.82 6.97
CA THR A 39 -5.88 -12.93 6.22
C THR A 39 -4.83 -13.70 7.01
N ALA A 40 -4.64 -13.38 8.29
CA ALA A 40 -3.61 -14.01 9.12
C ALA A 40 -3.89 -15.49 9.44
N LEU A 41 -5.17 -15.86 9.58
CA LEU A 41 -5.58 -17.21 9.99
C LEU A 41 -5.85 -18.15 8.80
N LEU A 42 -6.34 -17.62 7.68
CA LEU A 42 -6.80 -18.42 6.55
C LEU A 42 -5.79 -18.47 5.39
N THR A 43 -4.73 -17.66 5.42
CA THR A 43 -3.68 -17.75 4.40
C THR A 43 -2.69 -18.86 4.79
N PRO A 44 -2.54 -19.90 3.97
CA PRO A 44 -1.56 -20.95 4.21
C PRO A 44 -0.13 -20.43 4.06
N GLY A 45 0.83 -21.10 4.68
CA GLY A 45 2.25 -20.86 4.42
C GLY A 45 2.62 -21.07 2.95
N PRO A 46 3.73 -20.50 2.46
CA PRO A 46 4.12 -20.56 1.05
C PRO A 46 4.26 -22.00 0.52
N GLU A 47 4.67 -22.93 1.37
CA GLU A 47 4.82 -24.34 1.08
C GLU A 47 3.48 -25.06 0.84
N ASN A 48 2.38 -24.51 1.37
CA ASN A 48 1.02 -25.05 1.27
C ASN A 48 0.14 -24.26 0.29
N ILE A 49 0.67 -23.25 -0.37
CA ILE A 49 -0.07 -22.51 -1.41
C ILE A 49 -0.20 -23.43 -2.64
N SER A 50 -1.42 -23.93 -2.82
CA SER A 50 -1.78 -24.73 -3.98
C SER A 50 -2.29 -23.85 -5.13
N THR A 51 -1.98 -24.24 -6.37
CA THR A 51 -2.61 -23.67 -7.57
C THR A 51 -4.08 -24.10 -7.73
N ALA A 52 -4.55 -24.99 -6.87
CA ALA A 52 -5.90 -25.59 -6.93
C ALA A 52 -6.98 -24.78 -6.19
N TYR A 53 -6.69 -23.58 -5.69
CA TYR A 53 -7.73 -22.75 -5.08
C TYR A 53 -8.77 -22.32 -6.10
N GLY A 54 -10.04 -22.37 -5.69
CA GLY A 54 -11.15 -21.90 -6.49
C GLY A 54 -11.02 -20.39 -6.83
N PHE A 55 -11.63 -19.98 -7.92
CA PHE A 55 -11.58 -18.59 -8.40
C PHE A 55 -11.91 -17.55 -7.30
N PHE A 56 -12.99 -17.78 -6.55
CA PHE A 56 -13.42 -16.85 -5.50
C PHE A 56 -12.44 -16.79 -4.32
N THR A 57 -11.85 -17.90 -3.93
CA THR A 57 -10.80 -17.92 -2.89
C THR A 57 -9.60 -17.12 -3.32
N GLY A 58 -9.18 -17.26 -4.58
CA GLY A 58 -8.08 -16.48 -5.15
C GLY A 58 -8.40 -14.99 -5.24
N LEU A 59 -9.60 -14.64 -5.69
CA LEU A 59 -10.03 -13.25 -5.80
C LEU A 59 -10.15 -12.56 -4.43
N LEU A 60 -10.68 -13.26 -3.45
CA LEU A 60 -11.05 -12.68 -2.18
C LEU A 60 -9.93 -12.72 -1.13
N LEU A 61 -9.14 -13.78 -1.06
CA LEU A 61 -8.28 -14.01 0.11
C LEU A 61 -6.83 -14.40 -0.24
N ILE A 62 -6.60 -15.38 -1.13
CA ILE A 62 -5.30 -16.00 -1.36
C ILE A 62 -4.77 -15.63 -2.75
N PRO A 63 -3.66 -14.87 -2.85
CA PRO A 63 -3.09 -14.53 -4.15
C PRO A 63 -2.61 -15.80 -4.87
N GLY A 64 -2.74 -15.81 -6.20
CA GLY A 64 -2.30 -16.96 -6.98
C GLY A 64 -2.76 -16.89 -8.43
N ILE A 65 -2.38 -17.91 -9.18
CA ILE A 65 -2.80 -18.07 -10.58
C ILE A 65 -3.93 -19.09 -10.61
N ASN A 66 -5.07 -18.70 -11.15
CA ASN A 66 -6.18 -19.60 -11.39
C ASN A 66 -6.58 -19.52 -12.87
N HIS A 67 -6.48 -20.64 -13.60
CA HIS A 67 -6.73 -20.72 -15.03
C HIS A 67 -6.01 -19.64 -15.85
N ARG A 68 -6.71 -18.55 -16.19
CA ARG A 68 -6.20 -17.45 -17.01
C ARG A 68 -6.03 -16.13 -16.24
N ILE A 69 -6.29 -16.14 -14.92
CA ILE A 69 -6.25 -14.95 -14.09
C ILE A 69 -5.19 -15.10 -13.02
N TRP A 70 -4.29 -14.13 -12.95
CA TRP A 70 -3.33 -13.98 -11.87
C TRP A 70 -3.83 -12.91 -10.91
N VAL A 71 -4.23 -13.31 -9.69
CA VAL A 71 -4.61 -12.39 -8.62
C VAL A 71 -3.42 -12.14 -7.72
N GLN A 72 -2.92 -10.93 -7.72
CA GLN A 72 -1.84 -10.48 -6.85
C GLN A 72 -2.36 -9.71 -5.63
N TYR A 73 -3.50 -9.03 -5.78
CA TYR A 73 -4.12 -8.20 -4.75
C TYR A 73 -5.54 -8.68 -4.42
N PRO A 74 -5.70 -9.76 -3.62
CA PRO A 74 -7.02 -10.23 -3.21
C PRO A 74 -7.75 -9.19 -2.38
N VAL A 75 -9.08 -9.16 -2.50
CA VAL A 75 -9.89 -8.02 -2.02
C VAL A 75 -9.90 -7.90 -0.49
N ILE A 76 -10.13 -8.98 0.25
CA ILE A 76 -10.30 -8.95 1.71
C ILE A 76 -9.07 -8.38 2.44
N PRO A 77 -7.83 -8.85 2.17
CA PRO A 77 -6.65 -8.32 2.84
C PRO A 77 -6.45 -6.82 2.63
N TRP A 78 -6.65 -6.34 1.40
CA TRP A 78 -6.47 -4.94 1.06
C TRP A 78 -7.64 -4.07 1.50
N PHE A 79 -8.86 -4.62 1.53
CA PHE A 79 -10.00 -3.97 2.15
C PHE A 79 -9.79 -3.75 3.65
N GLY A 80 -9.19 -4.72 4.36
CA GLY A 80 -8.86 -4.55 5.78
C GLY A 80 -7.98 -3.31 6.03
N ILE A 81 -6.93 -3.13 5.21
CA ILE A 81 -6.06 -1.95 5.29
C ILE A 81 -6.81 -0.67 4.92
N ALA A 82 -7.66 -0.71 3.87
CA ALA A 82 -8.50 0.43 3.48
C ALA A 82 -9.48 0.81 4.58
N ALA A 83 -10.08 -0.16 5.27
CA ALA A 83 -11.00 0.05 6.38
C ALA A 83 -10.32 0.74 7.57
N LEU A 84 -9.08 0.38 7.89
CA LEU A 84 -8.27 1.11 8.89
C LEU A 84 -8.04 2.57 8.46
N GLY A 85 -7.81 2.80 7.16
CA GLY A 85 -7.71 4.15 6.61
C GLY A 85 -9.01 4.96 6.73
N VAL A 86 -10.17 4.34 6.49
CA VAL A 86 -11.49 4.97 6.69
C VAL A 86 -11.71 5.34 8.16
N LEU A 87 -11.38 4.44 9.09
CA LEU A 87 -11.45 4.72 10.53
C LEU A 87 -10.60 5.92 10.92
N PHE A 88 -9.36 5.94 10.46
CA PHE A 88 -8.45 7.05 10.74
C PHE A 88 -8.96 8.37 10.11
N GLY A 89 -9.46 8.33 8.87
CA GLY A 89 -10.06 9.48 8.20
C GLY A 89 -11.27 10.04 8.97
N ARG A 90 -12.14 9.18 9.49
CA ARG A 90 -13.28 9.57 10.33
C ARG A 90 -12.82 10.19 11.65
N TRP A 91 -11.78 9.66 12.27
CA TRP A 91 -11.20 10.25 13.48
C TRP A 91 -10.64 11.64 13.20
N ILE A 92 -9.89 11.82 12.11
CA ILE A 92 -9.41 13.14 11.69
C ILE A 92 -10.57 14.10 11.47
N ALA A 93 -11.65 13.68 10.82
CA ALA A 93 -12.82 14.51 10.56
C ALA A 93 -13.54 14.92 11.85
N GLY A 94 -13.59 14.05 12.87
CA GLY A 94 -14.20 14.34 14.16
C GLY A 94 -13.30 15.16 15.09
N ASN A 95 -12.03 14.81 15.22
CA ASN A 95 -11.07 15.49 16.08
C ASN A 95 -9.64 15.38 15.53
N ARG A 96 -9.30 16.28 14.61
CA ARG A 96 -7.99 16.32 13.97
C ARG A 96 -6.84 16.41 14.97
N ARG A 97 -6.99 17.26 16.00
CA ARG A 97 -5.92 17.47 16.99
C ARG A 97 -5.62 16.21 17.77
N ALA A 98 -6.63 15.52 18.27
CA ALA A 98 -6.46 14.26 18.99
C ALA A 98 -5.88 13.17 18.06
N ALA A 99 -6.40 13.05 16.82
CA ALA A 99 -5.91 12.09 15.86
C ALA A 99 -4.41 12.27 15.61
N PHE A 100 -3.96 13.48 15.27
CA PHE A 100 -2.54 13.74 15.01
C PHE A 100 -1.65 13.66 16.25
N ALA A 101 -2.15 13.99 17.44
CA ALA A 101 -1.41 13.78 18.68
C ALA A 101 -1.13 12.29 18.96
N SER A 102 -2.03 11.40 18.54
CA SER A 102 -1.90 9.94 18.75
C SER A 102 -1.07 9.25 17.66
N VAL A 103 -0.91 9.85 16.48
CA VAL A 103 -0.21 9.22 15.33
C VAL A 103 1.19 8.71 15.68
N PRO A 104 2.09 9.44 16.38
CA PRO A 104 3.42 8.92 16.70
C PRO A 104 3.37 7.69 17.60
N TRP A 105 2.48 7.70 18.59
CA TRP A 105 2.33 6.59 19.54
C TRP A 105 1.73 5.35 18.88
N LEU A 106 0.73 5.52 18.03
CA LEU A 106 0.18 4.44 17.21
C LEU A 106 1.23 3.87 16.25
N GLY A 107 2.05 4.75 15.66
CA GLY A 107 3.16 4.34 14.80
C GLY A 107 4.19 3.50 15.55
N LEU A 108 4.62 3.94 16.74
CA LEU A 108 5.55 3.19 17.58
C LEU A 108 4.95 1.86 18.06
N ALA A 109 3.68 1.86 18.50
CA ALA A 109 2.99 0.64 18.92
C ALA A 109 2.87 -0.38 17.78
N ALA A 110 2.55 0.09 16.57
CA ALA A 110 2.47 -0.78 15.40
C ALA A 110 3.85 -1.37 15.03
N LEU A 111 4.93 -0.59 15.08
CA LEU A 111 6.30 -1.10 14.87
C LEU A 111 6.70 -2.10 15.95
N ALA A 112 6.44 -1.80 17.21
CA ALA A 112 6.72 -2.72 18.33
C ALA A 112 5.96 -4.04 18.16
N ALA A 113 4.67 -3.98 17.79
CA ALA A 113 3.88 -5.16 17.48
C ALA A 113 4.46 -5.96 16.30
N ALA A 114 4.86 -5.30 15.23
CA ALA A 114 5.48 -5.94 14.08
C ALA A 114 6.79 -6.66 14.46
N ILE A 115 7.67 -5.99 15.19
CA ILE A 115 8.95 -6.56 15.64
C ILE A 115 8.69 -7.73 16.60
N GLY A 116 7.79 -7.57 17.55
CA GLY A 116 7.42 -8.62 18.51
C GLY A 116 6.84 -9.86 17.83
N LEU A 117 5.88 -9.70 16.91
CA LEU A 117 5.31 -10.80 16.13
C LEU A 117 6.34 -11.47 15.24
N ARG A 118 7.26 -10.69 14.66
CA ARG A 118 8.34 -11.23 13.82
C ARG A 118 9.32 -12.05 14.62
N ALA A 119 9.71 -11.56 15.79
CA ALA A 119 10.62 -12.26 16.71
C ALA A 119 9.98 -13.51 17.33
N TYR A 120 8.66 -13.46 17.62
CA TYR A 120 7.91 -14.63 18.09
C TYR A 120 7.92 -15.77 17.07
N GLY A 121 7.97 -15.48 15.77
CA GLY A 121 8.14 -16.49 14.72
C GLY A 121 6.93 -17.38 14.45
N GLY A 122 5.75 -17.05 14.98
CA GLY A 122 4.52 -17.80 14.80
C GLY A 122 3.42 -17.00 14.11
N PHE A 123 2.31 -16.84 14.80
CA PHE A 123 1.14 -16.09 14.32
C PHE A 123 1.49 -14.72 13.74
N GLY A 124 0.86 -14.39 12.64
CA GLY A 124 1.07 -13.12 11.93
C GLY A 124 2.19 -13.14 10.90
N ASN A 125 3.02 -14.20 10.88
CA ASN A 125 4.02 -14.45 9.85
C ASN A 125 3.48 -15.48 8.87
N ILE A 126 3.23 -15.11 7.61
CA ILE A 126 2.88 -16.09 6.56
C ILE A 126 4.12 -16.93 6.22
N ARG A 127 5.31 -16.33 6.29
CA ARG A 127 6.59 -16.99 6.09
C ARG A 127 7.59 -16.59 7.18
N LEU A 128 8.23 -17.54 7.79
CA LEU A 128 9.31 -17.31 8.74
C LEU A 128 10.60 -16.84 8.04
N PRO A 129 11.52 -16.16 8.77
CA PRO A 129 12.85 -15.90 8.25
C PRO A 129 13.55 -17.22 7.91
N ARG A 130 14.30 -17.24 6.82
CA ARG A 130 15.09 -18.41 6.40
C ARG A 130 16.41 -18.52 7.14
N ASP A 131 16.91 -17.40 7.63
CA ASP A 131 18.14 -17.29 8.39
C ASP A 131 18.04 -16.14 9.42
N THR A 132 19.08 -15.91 10.19
CA THR A 132 19.17 -14.89 11.24
C THR A 132 19.60 -13.52 10.74
N SER A 133 19.72 -13.32 9.44
CA SER A 133 20.12 -12.02 8.88
C SER A 133 19.05 -10.97 9.09
N TRP A 134 19.47 -9.71 9.23
CA TRP A 134 18.53 -8.58 9.31
C TRP A 134 17.71 -8.41 8.02
N ILE A 135 18.24 -8.85 6.87
CA ILE A 135 17.55 -8.83 5.58
C ILE A 135 16.35 -9.79 5.61
N GLU A 136 16.58 -11.04 6.05
CA GLU A 136 15.48 -12.00 6.18
C GLU A 136 14.52 -11.65 7.32
N PHE A 137 15.00 -11.02 8.37
CA PHE A 137 14.11 -10.50 9.42
C PHE A 137 13.13 -9.47 8.88
N LEU A 138 13.55 -8.58 7.98
CA LEU A 138 12.71 -7.56 7.35
C LEU A 138 12.02 -8.03 6.05
N ASN A 139 12.26 -9.27 5.62
CA ASN A 139 11.66 -9.84 4.42
C ASN A 139 10.26 -10.37 4.71
N PHE A 140 9.30 -9.47 4.80
CA PHE A 140 7.88 -9.78 5.06
C PHE A 140 7.14 -10.17 3.79
N ILE A 141 6.12 -11.04 3.92
CA ILE A 141 5.21 -11.35 2.82
C ILE A 141 4.20 -10.20 2.66
N LYS A 142 4.15 -9.67 1.44
CA LYS A 142 3.24 -8.59 1.02
C LYS A 142 1.99 -9.12 0.30
N TYR A 143 2.06 -10.32 -0.28
CA TYR A 143 0.99 -10.88 -1.12
C TYR A 143 0.57 -12.28 -0.63
N PRO A 144 -0.54 -12.37 0.14
CA PRO A 144 -1.29 -11.28 0.75
C PRO A 144 -0.49 -10.60 1.86
N PRO A 145 -0.89 -9.38 2.31
CA PRO A 145 -0.14 -8.68 3.35
C PRO A 145 -0.23 -9.44 4.68
N ALA A 146 0.89 -10.01 5.12
CA ALA A 146 1.01 -10.62 6.43
C ALA A 146 0.70 -9.60 7.54
N LEU A 147 0.25 -10.06 8.71
CA LEU A 147 -0.03 -9.16 9.83
C LEU A 147 1.21 -8.36 10.23
N VAL A 148 2.37 -9.02 10.27
CA VAL A 148 3.67 -8.36 10.51
C VAL A 148 3.96 -7.28 9.47
N PHE A 149 3.75 -7.58 8.18
CA PHE A 149 3.89 -6.59 7.10
C PHE A 149 2.94 -5.41 7.30
N THR A 150 1.69 -5.70 7.61
CA THR A 150 0.65 -4.67 7.84
C THR A 150 1.04 -3.74 8.98
N PHE A 151 1.41 -4.27 10.14
CA PHE A 151 1.81 -3.46 11.28
C PHE A 151 3.11 -2.69 11.02
N PHE A 152 4.09 -3.31 10.38
CA PHE A 152 5.34 -2.62 10.05
C PHE A 152 5.08 -1.42 9.11
N MET A 153 4.33 -1.64 8.03
CA MET A 153 4.03 -0.58 7.06
C MET A 153 3.13 0.51 7.64
N LEU A 154 2.13 0.15 8.44
CA LEU A 154 1.31 1.14 9.16
C LEU A 154 2.17 1.94 10.14
N GLY A 155 3.05 1.30 10.89
CA GLY A 155 3.95 1.96 11.83
C GLY A 155 4.86 2.98 11.13
N VAL A 156 5.56 2.57 10.07
CA VAL A 156 6.41 3.46 9.27
C VAL A 156 5.60 4.62 8.69
N ASN A 157 4.45 4.33 8.06
CA ASN A 157 3.62 5.37 7.43
C ASN A 157 3.05 6.36 8.45
N LEU A 158 2.64 5.91 9.64
CA LEU A 158 2.16 6.80 10.70
C LEU A 158 3.30 7.69 11.22
N LEU A 159 4.51 7.17 11.42
CA LEU A 159 5.65 7.98 11.84
C LEU A 159 6.06 8.99 10.76
N LEU A 160 6.04 8.60 9.49
CA LEU A 160 6.25 9.53 8.37
C LEU A 160 5.18 10.62 8.35
N LEU A 161 3.91 10.26 8.56
CA LEU A 161 2.81 11.21 8.63
C LEU A 161 3.00 12.21 9.76
N ALA A 162 3.40 11.72 10.96
CA ALA A 162 3.72 12.59 12.10
C ALA A 162 4.90 13.54 11.81
N GLY A 163 5.90 13.05 11.09
CA GLY A 163 7.04 13.85 10.64
C GLY A 163 6.61 14.93 9.65
N PHE A 164 5.87 14.56 8.62
CA PHE A 164 5.41 15.51 7.58
C PHE A 164 4.44 16.56 8.11
N GLU A 165 3.60 16.23 9.09
CA GLU A 165 2.69 17.16 9.71
C GLU A 165 3.44 18.31 10.42
N ARG A 166 4.62 18.00 11.00
CA ARG A 166 5.47 18.97 11.68
C ARG A 166 6.41 19.75 10.74
N MET A 167 6.59 19.30 9.50
CA MET A 167 7.52 19.93 8.57
C MET A 167 6.96 21.24 8.01
N PRO A 168 7.76 22.33 8.01
CA PRO A 168 7.37 23.59 7.41
C PRO A 168 7.08 23.43 5.91
N ALA A 169 5.92 23.92 5.49
CA ALA A 169 5.49 23.84 4.08
C ALA A 169 6.42 24.56 3.10
N ARG A 170 7.27 25.47 3.59
CA ARG A 170 8.25 26.25 2.82
C ARG A 170 9.47 25.46 2.36
N LEU A 171 9.75 24.32 2.96
CA LEU A 171 10.90 23.49 2.59
C LEU A 171 10.77 23.03 1.12
N ALA A 172 11.87 23.16 0.35
CA ALA A 172 11.90 22.77 -1.06
C ALA A 172 11.53 21.29 -1.26
N PHE A 173 12.06 20.43 -0.39
CA PHE A 173 11.75 19.00 -0.37
C PHE A 173 10.24 18.74 -0.18
N VAL A 174 9.59 19.39 0.80
CA VAL A 174 8.14 19.25 1.04
C VAL A 174 7.32 19.73 -0.16
N ARG A 175 7.77 20.79 -0.84
CA ARG A 175 7.11 21.28 -2.07
C ARG A 175 7.18 20.23 -3.19
N VAL A 176 8.33 19.56 -3.36
CA VAL A 176 8.49 18.50 -4.36
C VAL A 176 7.58 17.31 -4.04
N LEU A 177 7.58 16.83 -2.79
CA LEU A 177 6.74 15.71 -2.37
C LEU A 177 5.25 16.01 -2.53
N ARG A 178 4.82 17.25 -2.28
CA ARG A 178 3.44 17.67 -2.52
C ARG A 178 3.02 17.53 -3.98
N VAL A 179 3.92 17.79 -4.93
CA VAL A 179 3.59 17.61 -6.36
C VAL A 179 3.21 16.16 -6.64
N PHE A 180 4.02 15.21 -6.19
CA PHE A 180 3.75 13.79 -6.35
C PHE A 180 2.46 13.33 -5.64
N GLY A 181 2.24 13.80 -4.41
CA GLY A 181 1.05 13.45 -3.63
C GLY A 181 -0.26 14.06 -4.13
N GLN A 182 -0.23 15.09 -4.99
CA GLN A 182 -1.43 15.74 -5.52
C GLN A 182 -1.99 15.11 -6.80
N ALA A 183 -1.22 14.24 -7.45
CA ALA A 183 -1.65 13.47 -8.61
C ALA A 183 -1.05 12.05 -8.57
N PRO A 184 -1.36 11.26 -7.52
CA PRO A 184 -0.69 9.97 -7.28
C PRO A 184 -0.97 8.93 -8.37
N LEU A 185 -2.18 8.91 -8.95
CA LEU A 185 -2.52 7.96 -10.00
C LEU A 185 -1.80 8.30 -11.32
N ALA A 186 -1.71 9.58 -11.66
CA ALA A 186 -0.95 10.01 -12.84
C ALA A 186 0.54 9.68 -12.69
N PHE A 187 1.12 9.92 -11.51
CA PHE A 187 2.48 9.51 -11.20
C PHE A 187 2.65 7.99 -11.31
N TYR A 188 1.71 7.23 -10.73
CA TYR A 188 1.74 5.76 -10.78
C TYR A 188 1.75 5.23 -12.22
N LEU A 189 0.89 5.75 -13.08
CA LEU A 189 0.86 5.33 -14.48
C LEU A 189 2.13 5.76 -15.23
N ALA A 190 2.56 7.00 -15.05
CA ALA A 190 3.74 7.52 -15.73
C ALA A 190 5.03 6.77 -15.36
N HIS A 191 5.22 6.43 -14.06
CA HIS A 191 6.42 5.73 -13.64
C HIS A 191 6.51 4.30 -14.18
N LEU A 192 5.38 3.60 -14.30
CA LEU A 192 5.35 2.25 -14.87
C LEU A 192 5.86 2.27 -16.33
N TRP A 193 5.35 3.19 -17.13
CA TRP A 193 5.77 3.33 -18.52
C TRP A 193 7.23 3.79 -18.64
N LEU A 194 7.63 4.78 -17.85
CA LEU A 194 8.99 5.29 -17.89
C LEU A 194 10.01 4.19 -17.57
N PHE A 195 9.84 3.50 -16.47
CA PHE A 195 10.81 2.47 -16.05
C PHE A 195 10.71 1.19 -16.90
N ALA A 196 9.54 0.85 -17.43
CA ALA A 196 9.42 -0.23 -18.42
C ALA A 196 10.20 0.08 -19.70
N LEU A 197 10.11 1.31 -20.22
CA LEU A 197 10.86 1.74 -21.40
C LEU A 197 12.38 1.76 -21.14
N ILE A 198 12.81 2.29 -20.00
CA ILE A 198 14.23 2.31 -19.63
C ILE A 198 14.76 0.87 -19.48
N GLY A 199 14.02 0.00 -18.82
CA GLY A 199 14.38 -1.41 -18.67
C GLY A 199 14.50 -2.13 -20.02
N ALA A 200 13.56 -1.89 -20.93
CA ALA A 200 13.58 -2.48 -22.27
C ALA A 200 14.74 -1.94 -23.14
N ALA A 201 15.14 -0.69 -22.94
CA ALA A 201 16.19 -0.04 -23.75
C ALA A 201 17.63 -0.40 -23.35
N GLY A 202 17.89 -0.67 -22.05
CA GLY A 202 19.28 -0.81 -21.63
C GLY A 202 19.57 -1.77 -20.49
N PHE A 203 18.54 -2.44 -19.92
CA PHE A 203 18.72 -3.27 -18.71
C PHE A 203 18.05 -4.65 -18.81
N ARG A 204 17.96 -5.21 -20.02
CA ARG A 204 17.31 -6.52 -20.25
C ARG A 204 17.99 -7.66 -19.51
N ASP A 205 19.31 -7.60 -19.38
CA ASP A 205 20.12 -8.64 -18.72
C ASP A 205 20.32 -8.38 -17.23
N GLY A 206 19.58 -7.41 -16.68
CA GLY A 206 19.67 -6.98 -15.29
C GLY A 206 20.63 -5.80 -15.08
N ALA A 207 20.64 -5.29 -13.86
CA ALA A 207 21.50 -4.17 -13.46
C ALA A 207 21.96 -4.34 -12.01
N GLY A 208 23.18 -3.88 -11.71
CA GLY A 208 23.65 -3.80 -10.34
C GLY A 208 22.83 -2.79 -9.51
N TYR A 209 22.78 -2.96 -8.20
CA TYR A 209 21.96 -2.13 -7.29
C TYR A 209 22.25 -0.63 -7.46
N LEU A 210 23.51 -0.22 -7.61
CA LEU A 210 23.87 1.17 -7.82
C LEU A 210 23.22 1.75 -9.09
N ALA A 211 23.27 1.02 -10.20
CA ALA A 211 22.66 1.45 -11.46
C ALA A 211 21.13 1.59 -11.31
N VAL A 212 20.48 0.66 -10.62
CA VAL A 212 19.03 0.73 -10.34
C VAL A 212 18.69 2.00 -9.55
N TYR A 213 19.44 2.32 -8.49
CA TYR A 213 19.19 3.53 -7.69
C TYR A 213 19.47 4.82 -8.49
N LEU A 214 20.51 4.86 -9.31
CA LEU A 214 20.81 6.03 -10.14
C LEU A 214 19.72 6.25 -11.21
N VAL A 215 19.29 5.19 -11.86
CA VAL A 215 18.18 5.25 -12.84
C VAL A 215 16.88 5.69 -12.17
N TRP A 216 16.60 5.16 -10.98
CA TRP A 216 15.42 5.56 -10.22
C TRP A 216 15.46 7.04 -9.85
N LEU A 217 16.58 7.55 -9.32
CA LEU A 217 16.74 8.96 -8.95
C LEU A 217 16.64 9.87 -10.20
N ALA A 218 17.30 9.49 -11.29
CA ALA A 218 17.23 10.23 -12.54
C ALA A 218 15.81 10.27 -13.12
N GLY A 219 15.07 9.15 -13.01
CA GLY A 219 13.69 9.04 -13.45
C GLY A 219 12.70 9.90 -12.64
N LEU A 220 13.01 10.25 -11.39
CA LEU A 220 12.17 11.16 -10.60
C LEU A 220 12.10 12.56 -11.21
N CYS A 221 13.13 13.01 -11.94
CA CYS A 221 13.16 14.33 -12.56
C CYS A 221 12.06 14.48 -13.65
N PRO A 222 12.02 13.68 -14.73
CA PRO A 222 10.95 13.77 -15.73
C PRO A 222 9.57 13.46 -15.11
N LEU A 223 9.48 12.53 -14.15
CA LEU A 223 8.23 12.24 -13.44
C LEU A 223 7.72 13.44 -12.64
N TYR A 224 8.60 14.24 -12.04
CA TYR A 224 8.21 15.46 -11.35
C TYR A 224 7.55 16.46 -12.32
N PHE A 225 8.18 16.72 -13.47
CA PHE A 225 7.63 17.66 -14.45
C PHE A 225 6.31 17.15 -15.04
N ALA A 226 6.23 15.87 -15.38
CA ALA A 226 4.99 15.25 -15.88
C ALA A 226 3.86 15.35 -14.85
N THR A 227 4.12 14.97 -13.60
CA THR A 227 3.14 15.01 -12.51
C THR A 227 2.72 16.45 -12.20
N ARG A 228 3.66 17.40 -12.17
CA ARG A 228 3.38 18.82 -11.97
C ARG A 228 2.46 19.35 -13.07
N ARG A 229 2.76 19.08 -14.34
CA ARG A 229 1.94 19.50 -15.47
C ARG A 229 0.53 18.92 -15.41
N TYR A 230 0.41 17.64 -15.08
CA TYR A 230 -0.88 17.00 -14.91
C TYR A 230 -1.66 17.58 -13.71
N ARG A 231 -1.01 17.79 -12.57
CA ARG A 231 -1.62 18.45 -11.41
C ARG A 231 -2.20 19.83 -11.77
N ASP A 232 -1.44 20.64 -12.51
CA ASP A 232 -1.86 22.00 -12.89
C ASP A 232 -3.04 21.93 -13.88
N PHE A 233 -3.00 21.01 -14.85
CA PHE A 233 -4.14 20.69 -15.72
C PHE A 233 -5.38 20.26 -14.93
N LYS A 234 -5.24 19.33 -13.98
CA LYS A 234 -6.31 18.84 -13.12
C LYS A 234 -6.96 19.97 -12.31
N ARG A 235 -6.16 20.89 -11.77
CA ARG A 235 -6.66 22.04 -10.99
C ARG A 235 -7.45 23.04 -11.83
N ALA A 236 -7.13 23.17 -13.11
CA ALA A 236 -7.86 24.05 -14.02
C ALA A 236 -9.23 23.49 -14.47
N LYS A 237 -9.53 22.22 -14.16
CA LYS A 237 -10.81 21.60 -14.52
C LYS A 237 -11.88 21.82 -13.45
N PRO A 238 -13.17 21.85 -13.81
CA PRO A 238 -14.31 21.89 -12.86
C PRO A 238 -14.25 20.76 -11.85
N ILE A 239 -14.89 20.94 -10.68
CA ILE A 239 -14.85 19.98 -9.55
C ILE A 239 -15.46 18.61 -9.93
N ASP A 240 -16.48 18.62 -10.77
CA ASP A 240 -17.20 17.46 -11.30
C ASP A 240 -16.55 16.78 -12.50
N SER A 241 -15.44 17.32 -12.98
CA SER A 241 -14.71 16.76 -14.13
C SER A 241 -14.09 15.40 -13.82
N TYR A 242 -14.29 14.43 -14.71
CA TYR A 242 -13.63 13.11 -14.64
C TYR A 242 -12.10 13.18 -14.53
N TRP A 243 -11.48 14.22 -15.09
CA TRP A 243 -10.03 14.44 -14.99
C TRP A 243 -9.55 14.66 -13.55
N ARG A 244 -10.46 14.98 -12.63
CA ARG A 244 -10.11 15.14 -11.21
C ARG A 244 -10.06 13.82 -10.44
N LEU A 245 -10.51 12.73 -11.03
CA LEU A 245 -10.44 11.39 -10.43
C LEU A 245 -9.01 10.82 -10.51
N PHE A 246 -8.22 11.26 -11.50
CA PHE A 246 -6.82 10.81 -11.70
C PHE A 246 -5.76 11.72 -11.04
#